data_15bf7e5e54b29d7ea434ca4d08973d21
#
_entry.id   15bf7e5e54b29d7ea434ca4d08973d21
#
_cell.length_a   1.000
_cell.length_b   1.000
_cell.length_c   1.000
_cell.angle_alpha   90.00
_cell.angle_beta   90.00
_cell.angle_gamma   90.00
#
_symmetry.space_group_name_H-M   'P 1'
#
loop_
_entity.id
_entity.type
_entity.pdbx_description
1 polymer ?
#
loop_
_entity_poly.entity_id
_entity_poly.type
_entity_poly.pdbx_seq_one_letter_code
_entity_poly.pdbx_strand_id
1 'polypeptide(L)'
;IRHRLHTMKHLIVCLLLALGTSGMAAAAEPLKITITGLRSDKCRILWMIQDGKTQQHGMVEPANGESVIEIGGICSDSVTLYAFHDENGNYRLDRRDDGRPAEGCCSPAIRREELTRGARIELRYDFGPESAAPESAARTTASTETK
;
A
#
# COMPACT_ATOMS: atom_id res chain seq x y z
N ILE A 1 -63.92 -19.72 17.25
CA ILE A 1 -62.59 -20.34 17.38
C ILE A 1 -61.81 -20.27 16.02
N ARG A 2 -62.47 -20.23 14.84
CA ARG A 2 -61.78 -20.20 13.53
C ARG A 2 -61.13 -18.85 13.16
N HIS A 3 -61.60 -17.73 13.71
CA HIS A 3 -61.04 -16.39 13.38
C HIS A 3 -59.71 -16.06 14.05
N ARG A 4 -59.35 -16.72 15.18
CA ARG A 4 -58.08 -16.45 15.87
C ARG A 4 -56.85 -17.08 15.19
N LEU A 5 -57.04 -18.15 14.40
CA LEU A 5 -55.96 -18.85 13.75
C LEU A 5 -55.42 -18.09 12.50
N HIS A 6 -56.30 -17.36 11.80
CA HIS A 6 -55.87 -16.61 10.63
C HIS A 6 -55.02 -15.37 10.96
N THR A 7 -55.33 -14.70 12.07
CA THR A 7 -54.60 -13.49 12.50
C THR A 7 -53.18 -13.81 12.96
N MET A 8 -53.01 -14.99 13.59
CA MET A 8 -51.66 -15.46 14.02
C MET A 8 -50.75 -15.82 12.85
N LYS A 9 -51.31 -16.38 11.76
CA LYS A 9 -50.52 -16.75 10.58
C LYS A 9 -49.99 -15.52 9.84
N HIS A 10 -50.75 -14.44 9.76
CA HIS A 10 -50.29 -13.16 9.10
C HIS A 10 -49.23 -12.45 9.99
N LEU A 11 -49.31 -12.55 11.30
CA LEU A 11 -48.35 -11.92 12.20
C LEU A 11 -46.97 -12.62 12.12
N ILE A 12 -46.95 -13.93 11.96
CA ILE A 12 -45.70 -14.70 11.82
C ILE A 12 -45.07 -14.45 10.43
N VAL A 13 -45.85 -14.31 9.37
CA VAL A 13 -45.32 -14.01 8.03
C VAL A 13 -44.76 -12.61 7.94
N CYS A 14 -45.37 -11.60 8.60
CA CYS A 14 -44.78 -10.25 8.67
C CYS A 14 -43.49 -10.18 9.50
N LEU A 15 -43.36 -11.01 10.53
CA LEU A 15 -42.15 -11.04 11.37
C LEU A 15 -40.97 -11.70 10.66
N LEU A 16 -41.19 -12.61 9.74
CA LEU A 16 -40.15 -13.28 8.95
C LEU A 16 -39.63 -12.45 7.78
N LEU A 17 -40.37 -11.43 7.32
CA LEU A 17 -39.90 -10.52 6.25
C LEU A 17 -39.04 -9.36 6.75
N ALA A 18 -38.92 -9.13 8.07
CA ALA A 18 -38.15 -8.05 8.66
C ALA A 18 -36.69 -8.41 8.96
N LEU A 19 -36.26 -9.66 8.78
CA LEU A 19 -34.89 -10.13 9.07
C LEU A 19 -33.99 -10.28 7.82
N GLY A 20 -34.29 -9.64 6.71
CA GLY A 20 -33.66 -9.94 5.44
C GLY A 20 -32.88 -8.82 4.75
N THR A 21 -32.38 -7.79 5.47
CA THR A 21 -31.44 -6.82 4.87
C THR A 21 -30.26 -6.56 5.80
N SER A 22 -29.52 -7.62 6.12
CA SER A 22 -28.13 -7.43 6.47
C SER A 22 -27.43 -7.03 5.17
N GLY A 23 -27.34 -5.72 4.92
CA GLY A 23 -26.49 -5.18 3.89
C GLY A 23 -25.08 -5.63 4.22
N MET A 24 -24.57 -6.64 3.50
CA MET A 24 -23.14 -6.92 3.46
C MET A 24 -22.53 -5.66 2.86
N ALA A 25 -21.95 -4.82 3.72
CA ALA A 25 -21.04 -3.80 3.27
C ALA A 25 -19.96 -4.55 2.50
N ALA A 26 -19.93 -4.42 1.18
CA ALA A 26 -18.86 -4.96 0.37
C ALA A 26 -17.59 -4.28 0.87
N ALA A 27 -16.74 -5.02 1.57
CA ALA A 27 -15.43 -4.54 1.94
C ALA A 27 -14.73 -4.18 0.64
N ALA A 28 -14.24 -2.95 0.52
CA ALA A 28 -13.50 -2.52 -0.64
C ALA A 28 -12.31 -3.47 -0.82
N GLU A 29 -12.12 -3.96 -2.04
CA GLU A 29 -10.97 -4.83 -2.38
C GLU A 29 -9.67 -4.10 -2.03
N PRO A 30 -8.72 -4.77 -1.40
CA PRO A 30 -7.44 -4.17 -1.07
C PRO A 30 -6.67 -3.80 -2.34
N LEU A 31 -6.03 -2.65 -2.33
CA LEU A 31 -5.12 -2.24 -3.40
C LEU A 31 -3.83 -3.05 -3.28
N LYS A 32 -3.25 -3.43 -4.44
CA LYS A 32 -2.06 -4.30 -4.47
C LYS A 32 -0.88 -3.59 -5.09
N ILE A 33 0.28 -3.72 -4.44
CA ILE A 33 1.57 -3.30 -4.96
C ILE A 33 2.44 -4.54 -5.06
N THR A 34 2.93 -4.87 -6.27
CA THR A 34 3.87 -5.95 -6.48
C THR A 34 5.28 -5.39 -6.47
N ILE A 35 6.09 -5.83 -5.52
CA ILE A 35 7.53 -5.56 -5.49
C ILE A 35 8.22 -6.60 -6.34
N THR A 36 9.09 -6.15 -7.25
CA THR A 36 9.82 -7.00 -8.19
C THR A 36 11.32 -6.74 -8.12
N GLY A 37 12.10 -7.51 -8.87
CA GLY A 37 13.56 -7.33 -8.93
C GLY A 37 14.28 -7.83 -7.69
N LEU A 38 13.68 -8.72 -6.91
CA LEU A 38 14.30 -9.29 -5.72
C LEU A 38 15.43 -10.25 -6.13
N ARG A 39 16.62 -10.04 -5.58
CA ARG A 39 17.79 -10.89 -5.87
C ARG A 39 17.80 -12.21 -5.10
N SER A 40 16.91 -12.35 -4.11
CA SER A 40 16.71 -13.60 -3.36
C SER A 40 15.32 -13.63 -2.73
N ASP A 41 14.83 -14.83 -2.39
CA ASP A 41 13.60 -15.03 -1.62
C ASP A 41 13.89 -15.17 -0.10
N LYS A 42 15.05 -14.68 0.36
CA LYS A 42 15.43 -14.77 1.77
C LYS A 42 14.79 -13.66 2.59
N CYS A 43 14.40 -14.03 3.81
CA CYS A 43 13.84 -13.13 4.82
C CYS A 43 12.61 -12.38 4.33
N ARG A 44 12.59 -11.04 4.33
CA ARG A 44 11.34 -10.30 4.17
C ARG A 44 11.52 -8.93 3.52
N ILE A 45 10.44 -8.40 3.00
CA ILE A 45 10.33 -7.00 2.59
C ILE A 45 9.63 -6.26 3.73
N LEU A 46 10.28 -5.24 4.27
CA LEU A 46 9.64 -4.26 5.15
C LEU A 46 9.16 -3.09 4.31
N TRP A 47 7.95 -2.63 4.60
CA TRP A 47 7.36 -1.54 3.83
C TRP A 47 6.59 -0.56 4.71
N MET A 48 6.53 0.67 4.24
CA MET A 48 5.70 1.74 4.79
C MET A 48 5.07 2.53 3.64
N ILE A 49 3.79 2.80 3.75
CA ILE A 49 3.04 3.71 2.88
C ILE A 49 2.75 4.98 3.64
N GLN A 50 3.14 6.12 3.07
CA GLN A 50 2.76 7.44 3.53
C GLN A 50 1.61 7.97 2.67
N ASP A 51 0.44 8.14 3.29
CA ASP A 51 -0.78 8.70 2.69
C ASP A 51 -1.12 10.03 3.39
N GLY A 52 -0.61 11.12 2.87
CA GLY A 52 -0.71 12.42 3.52
C GLY A 52 -0.09 12.39 4.93
N LYS A 53 -0.92 12.49 5.96
CA LYS A 53 -0.50 12.42 7.37
C LYS A 53 -0.60 11.02 7.98
N THR A 54 -1.20 10.08 7.26
CA THR A 54 -1.43 8.71 7.72
C THR A 54 -0.31 7.80 7.24
N GLN A 55 0.04 6.80 8.03
CA GLN A 55 1.03 5.79 7.67
C GLN A 55 0.46 4.40 7.88
N GLN A 56 0.73 3.52 6.92
CA GLN A 56 0.52 2.09 7.04
C GLN A 56 1.89 1.41 6.87
N HIS A 57 2.16 0.38 7.61
CA HIS A 57 3.42 -0.36 7.52
C HIS A 57 3.19 -1.84 7.75
N GLY A 58 4.11 -2.64 7.29
CA GLY A 58 4.06 -4.07 7.46
C GLY A 58 5.28 -4.77 6.89
N MET A 59 5.17 -6.08 6.79
CA MET A 59 6.19 -6.94 6.20
C MET A 59 5.53 -8.05 5.40
N VAL A 60 6.19 -8.47 4.32
CA VAL A 60 5.78 -9.58 3.47
C VAL A 60 6.99 -10.44 3.13
N GLU A 61 6.75 -11.73 2.90
CA GLU A 61 7.81 -12.65 2.49
C GLU A 61 7.92 -12.66 0.96
N PRO A 62 9.15 -12.70 0.41
CA PRO A 62 9.37 -12.90 -1.01
C PRO A 62 8.95 -14.30 -1.45
N ALA A 63 8.48 -14.39 -2.69
CA ALA A 63 8.22 -15.67 -3.36
C ALA A 63 8.48 -15.52 -4.85
N ASN A 64 9.37 -16.36 -5.40
CA ASN A 64 9.75 -16.36 -6.83
C ASN A 64 10.27 -15.00 -7.33
N GLY A 65 11.05 -14.29 -6.51
CA GLY A 65 11.62 -12.99 -6.85
C GLY A 65 10.65 -11.81 -6.80
N GLU A 66 9.46 -12.00 -6.24
CA GLU A 66 8.43 -10.96 -6.08
C GLU A 66 7.82 -11.00 -4.67
N SER A 67 7.15 -9.91 -4.29
CA SER A 67 6.29 -9.83 -3.10
C SER A 67 5.07 -8.98 -3.37
N VAL A 68 3.95 -9.30 -2.74
CA VAL A 68 2.71 -8.52 -2.88
C VAL A 68 2.37 -7.84 -1.56
N ILE A 69 2.26 -6.53 -1.59
CA ILE A 69 1.80 -5.69 -0.50
C ILE A 69 0.31 -5.40 -0.73
N GLU A 70 -0.52 -5.65 0.27
CA GLU A 70 -1.94 -5.30 0.25
C GLU A 70 -2.17 -4.11 1.18
N ILE A 71 -2.80 -3.06 0.66
CA ILE A 71 -3.08 -1.81 1.39
C ILE A 71 -4.55 -1.43 1.23
N GLY A 72 -5.08 -0.71 2.19
CA GLY A 72 -6.46 -0.23 2.15
C GLY A 72 -6.58 1.17 2.73
N GLY A 73 -7.77 1.76 2.56
CA GLY A 73 -8.08 3.04 3.19
C GLY A 73 -7.24 4.24 2.69
N ILE A 74 -6.78 4.22 1.43
CA ILE A 74 -6.04 5.32 0.83
C ILE A 74 -6.98 6.49 0.52
N CYS A 75 -6.65 7.67 1.03
CA CYS A 75 -7.45 8.88 0.88
C CYS A 75 -6.84 9.88 -0.12
N SER A 76 -5.52 9.93 -0.25
CA SER A 76 -4.82 10.87 -1.12
C SER A 76 -4.80 10.42 -2.60
N ASP A 77 -4.56 11.35 -3.52
CA ASP A 77 -4.41 11.06 -4.95
C ASP A 77 -3.08 10.38 -5.27
N SER A 78 -2.11 10.47 -4.36
CA SER A 78 -0.83 9.77 -4.44
C SER A 78 -0.33 9.40 -3.05
N VAL A 79 0.42 8.31 -2.98
CA VAL A 79 1.09 7.84 -1.77
C VAL A 79 2.58 7.69 -2.04
N THR A 80 3.40 7.73 -1.00
CA THR A 80 4.82 7.37 -1.09
C THR A 80 5.02 6.00 -0.47
N LEU A 81 5.57 5.07 -1.23
CA LEU A 81 6.01 3.78 -0.73
C LEU A 81 7.47 3.88 -0.30
N TYR A 82 7.78 3.40 0.87
CA TYR A 82 9.15 3.09 1.32
C TYR A 82 9.22 1.58 1.53
N ALA A 83 10.12 0.92 0.84
CA ALA A 83 10.30 -0.51 1.00
C ALA A 83 11.78 -0.89 0.90
N PHE A 84 12.18 -1.91 1.64
CA PHE A 84 13.50 -2.50 1.54
C PHE A 84 13.48 -4.00 1.81
N HIS A 85 14.46 -4.70 1.24
CA HIS A 85 14.63 -6.14 1.38
C HIS A 85 15.60 -6.44 2.54
N ASP A 86 15.07 -6.74 3.69
CA ASP A 86 15.82 -7.15 4.87
C ASP A 86 16.33 -8.59 4.70
N GLU A 87 17.47 -8.77 4.06
CA GLU A 87 18.02 -10.08 3.72
C GLU A 87 18.71 -10.78 4.90
N ASN A 88 19.08 -10.05 5.93
CA ASN A 88 19.76 -10.59 7.12
C ASN A 88 18.83 -10.72 8.35
N GLY A 89 17.57 -10.22 8.26
CA GLY A 89 16.56 -10.35 9.29
C GLY A 89 16.78 -9.42 10.50
N ASN A 90 17.51 -8.32 10.34
CA ASN A 90 17.81 -7.39 11.43
C ASN A 90 16.77 -6.26 11.58
N TYR A 91 15.77 -6.20 10.71
CA TYR A 91 14.69 -5.19 10.67
C TYR A 91 15.17 -3.75 10.44
N ARG A 92 16.30 -3.57 9.80
CA ARG A 92 16.92 -2.27 9.54
C ARG A 92 17.45 -2.24 8.11
N LEU A 93 17.34 -1.08 7.47
CA LEU A 93 18.02 -0.85 6.20
C LEU A 93 19.50 -0.63 6.48
N ASP A 94 20.32 -1.61 6.16
CA ASP A 94 21.76 -1.52 6.33
C ASP A 94 22.40 -0.57 5.30
N ARG A 95 23.48 0.07 5.70
CA ARG A 95 24.23 1.00 4.86
C ARG A 95 25.69 0.58 4.78
N ARG A 96 26.28 0.85 3.63
CA ARG A 96 27.71 0.72 3.38
C ARG A 96 28.46 1.87 4.05
N ASP A 97 29.78 1.78 4.10
CA ASP A 97 30.66 2.81 4.68
C ASP A 97 30.52 4.18 3.98
N ASP A 98 30.13 4.18 2.71
CA ASP A 98 29.84 5.38 1.92
C ASP A 98 28.42 5.96 2.15
N GLY A 99 27.64 5.39 3.09
CA GLY A 99 26.29 5.81 3.44
C GLY A 99 25.20 5.29 2.53
N ARG A 100 25.53 4.61 1.44
CA ARG A 100 24.53 4.05 0.50
C ARG A 100 23.87 2.81 1.08
N PRO A 101 22.63 2.48 0.67
CA PRO A 101 21.99 1.25 1.06
C PRO A 101 22.86 0.03 0.68
N ALA A 102 22.99 -0.91 1.61
CA ALA A 102 23.61 -2.21 1.39
C ALA A 102 22.61 -3.24 0.86
N GLU A 103 21.34 -2.99 1.09
CA GLU A 103 20.20 -3.82 0.74
C GLU A 103 19.34 -3.16 -0.35
N GLY A 104 18.53 -3.96 -1.04
CA GLY A 104 17.61 -3.45 -2.04
C GLY A 104 16.54 -2.57 -1.42
N CYS A 105 16.31 -1.40 -1.98
CA CYS A 105 15.27 -0.51 -1.48
C CYS A 105 14.65 0.35 -2.60
N CYS A 106 13.49 0.96 -2.29
CA CYS A 106 12.83 1.91 -3.16
C CYS A 106 12.01 2.92 -2.35
N SER A 107 11.73 4.08 -2.95
CA SER A 107 10.86 5.11 -2.35
C SER A 107 10.07 5.90 -3.41
N PRO A 108 9.31 5.24 -4.31
CA PRO A 108 8.53 5.93 -5.32
C PRO A 108 7.28 6.60 -4.76
N ALA A 109 6.86 7.70 -5.39
CA ALA A 109 5.49 8.18 -5.30
C ALA A 109 4.63 7.43 -6.31
N ILE A 110 3.48 6.92 -5.86
CA ILE A 110 2.56 6.10 -6.67
C ILE A 110 1.21 6.79 -6.68
N ARG A 111 0.66 7.01 -7.87
CA ARG A 111 -0.68 7.59 -8.01
C ARG A 111 -1.77 6.58 -7.72
N ARG A 112 -2.91 7.05 -7.21
CA ARG A 112 -4.08 6.22 -6.95
C ARG A 112 -4.51 5.38 -8.15
N GLU A 113 -4.44 5.94 -9.36
CA GLU A 113 -4.80 5.23 -10.59
C GLU A 113 -3.87 4.04 -10.87
N GLU A 114 -2.58 4.16 -10.54
CA GLU A 114 -1.61 3.07 -10.65
C GLU A 114 -1.90 1.98 -9.60
N LEU A 115 -2.23 2.39 -8.37
CA LEU A 115 -2.63 1.47 -7.31
C LEU A 115 -3.87 0.66 -7.69
N THR A 116 -4.88 1.30 -8.27
CA THR A 116 -6.12 0.62 -8.67
C THR A 116 -5.91 -0.38 -9.82
N ARG A 117 -4.88 -0.20 -10.64
CA ARG A 117 -4.49 -1.13 -11.70
C ARG A 117 -3.53 -2.23 -11.23
N GLY A 118 -3.07 -2.15 -9.98
CA GLY A 118 -2.02 -3.02 -9.44
C GLY A 118 -0.63 -2.48 -9.81
N ALA A 119 -0.08 -1.61 -8.97
CA ALA A 119 1.24 -1.04 -9.18
C ALA A 119 2.34 -2.11 -9.11
N ARG A 120 3.36 -2.01 -9.98
CA ARG A 120 4.55 -2.85 -9.96
C ARG A 120 5.78 -1.97 -9.75
N ILE A 121 6.55 -2.26 -8.71
CA ILE A 121 7.68 -1.45 -8.28
C ILE A 121 8.91 -2.35 -8.21
N GLU A 122 9.98 -1.95 -8.89
CA GLU A 122 11.25 -2.67 -8.86
C GLU A 122 12.13 -2.17 -7.71
N LEU A 123 12.65 -3.11 -6.90
CA LEU A 123 13.67 -2.83 -5.90
C LEU A 123 15.03 -2.65 -6.58
N ARG A 124 15.76 -1.62 -6.14
CA ARG A 124 17.10 -1.33 -6.62
C ARG A 124 18.13 -1.75 -5.58
N TYR A 125 19.20 -2.41 -6.02
CA TYR A 125 20.34 -2.85 -5.19
C TYR A 125 21.63 -2.13 -5.56
N ASP A 126 21.66 -1.53 -6.75
CA ASP A 126 22.81 -0.74 -7.19
C ASP A 126 22.48 0.76 -7.08
N PHE A 127 23.17 1.41 -6.18
CA PHE A 127 23.11 2.84 -5.95
C PHE A 127 24.43 3.44 -6.38
N GLY A 128 24.62 3.59 -7.71
CA GLY A 128 25.79 4.26 -8.28
C GLY A 128 25.95 5.70 -7.79
N PRO A 129 27.07 6.37 -8.07
CA PRO A 129 27.35 7.71 -7.57
C PRO A 129 26.29 8.77 -7.95
N GLU A 130 25.51 8.53 -8.98
CA GLU A 130 24.45 9.43 -9.48
C GLU A 130 23.09 9.25 -8.81
N SER A 131 22.89 8.17 -8.05
CA SER A 131 21.60 7.86 -7.40
C SER A 131 21.41 8.51 -6.01
N ALA A 132 22.31 9.38 -5.58
CA ALA A 132 22.33 9.89 -4.21
C ALA A 132 21.45 11.13 -3.92
N ALA A 133 20.59 11.57 -4.85
CA ALA A 133 19.65 12.65 -4.56
C ALA A 133 18.33 12.50 -5.31
N PRO A 134 17.17 12.49 -4.64
CA PRO A 134 15.98 13.06 -5.21
C PRO A 134 16.21 14.58 -5.19
N GLU A 135 16.58 15.14 -6.33
CA GLU A 135 16.67 16.58 -6.51
C GLU A 135 15.28 17.19 -6.31
N SER A 136 15.04 17.68 -5.12
CA SER A 136 13.99 18.64 -4.85
C SER A 136 14.33 19.91 -5.64
N ALA A 137 13.86 19.99 -6.87
CA ALA A 137 14.00 21.17 -7.71
C ALA A 137 13.17 22.32 -7.13
N ALA A 138 13.73 23.01 -6.17
CA ALA A 138 13.35 24.38 -5.86
C ALA A 138 13.99 25.29 -6.92
N ARG A 139 13.40 25.39 -8.12
CA ARG A 139 13.67 26.51 -9.02
C ARG A 139 12.89 27.71 -8.53
N THR A 140 13.51 28.45 -7.66
CA THR A 140 13.18 29.87 -7.45
C THR A 140 13.69 30.62 -8.66
N THR A 141 12.80 31.01 -9.57
CA THR A 141 13.08 32.02 -10.58
C THR A 141 13.10 33.38 -9.90
N ALA A 142 14.29 33.85 -9.59
CA ALA A 142 14.49 35.25 -9.27
C ALA A 142 14.33 36.06 -10.56
N SER A 143 13.22 36.78 -10.69
CA SER A 143 13.06 37.84 -11.66
C SER A 143 13.97 39.03 -11.28
N THR A 144 15.00 39.26 -12.03
CA THR A 144 15.77 40.49 -11.96
C THR A 144 15.02 41.56 -12.78
N GLU A 145 14.42 42.46 -12.05
CA GLU A 145 13.94 43.70 -12.61
C GLU A 145 15.12 44.64 -12.76
N THR A 146 15.42 45.01 -13.99
CA THR A 146 16.36 46.10 -14.31
C THR A 146 15.58 47.22 -14.93
N LYS A 147 15.71 48.32 -14.32
CA LYS A 147 15.34 49.70 -14.61
C LYS A 147 15.44 50.11 -16.09
#